data_49f4a4ad4220c7d86cda3bf58554ed30
#
_entry.id   49f4a4ad4220c7d86cda3bf58554ed30
#
_cell.length_a   1.000
_cell.length_b   1.000
_cell.length_c   1.000
_cell.angle_alpha   90.00
_cell.angle_beta   90.00
_cell.angle_gamma   90.00
#
_symmetry.space_group_name_H-M   'P 1'
#
loop_
_entity.id
_entity.type
_entity.pdbx_description
1 polymer ?
#
loop_
_entity_poly.entity_id
_entity_poly.type
_entity_poly.pdbx_seq_one_letter_code
_entity_poly.pdbx_strand_id
1 'polypeptide(L)'
;MFVLLPQEILHTSRLTLRPFRREDAAANFKNWDSIPQVAEFMLWDPSKTIDDSLARIEEFLRDYTPEKGFYVYAITEAGLDEPLGAVMLGWIDTDHHSGELVYMLSPAAQGKGYMTEAVSALLDFAFGKLGLNRVQADCFLRNPASARVMQKCGMLYEGLMRGLYLGKEGYEDLFVYAILRSDWEFIKERELHHV
;
A
#
# COMPACT_ATOMS: atom_id res chain seq x y z
N MET A 1 20.34 14.84 7.27
CA MET A 1 19.14 14.79 8.14
C MET A 1 17.98 14.31 7.28
N PHE A 2 17.31 13.21 7.63
CA PHE A 2 16.15 12.69 6.90
C PHE A 2 14.99 13.68 7.05
N VAL A 3 14.29 13.96 5.96
CA VAL A 3 13.16 14.91 5.96
C VAL A 3 11.98 14.26 5.26
N LEU A 4 10.86 14.21 5.97
CA LEU A 4 9.58 13.80 5.38
C LEU A 4 9.10 14.88 4.41
N LEU A 5 8.80 14.47 3.18
CA LEU A 5 8.35 15.36 2.11
C LEU A 5 6.83 15.51 2.12
N PRO A 6 6.26 16.60 1.59
CA PRO A 6 4.83 16.67 1.32
C PRO A 6 4.38 15.54 0.40
N GLN A 7 3.14 15.09 0.58
CA GLN A 7 2.56 14.07 -0.28
C GLN A 7 2.28 14.66 -1.68
N GLU A 8 2.89 14.08 -2.71
CA GLU A 8 2.68 14.44 -4.11
C GLU A 8 1.78 13.43 -4.82
N ILE A 9 1.16 13.81 -5.93
CA ILE A 9 0.43 12.87 -6.78
C ILE A 9 1.46 12.07 -7.59
N LEU A 10 1.32 10.74 -7.60
CA LEU A 10 2.17 9.85 -8.39
C LEU A 10 1.39 9.37 -9.63
N HIS A 11 2.02 9.44 -10.79
CA HIS A 11 1.46 8.98 -12.04
C HIS A 11 2.24 7.77 -12.57
N THR A 12 1.50 6.79 -13.07
CA THR A 12 2.04 5.63 -13.76
C THR A 12 1.48 5.58 -15.20
N SER A 13 1.74 4.52 -15.92
CA SER A 13 1.18 4.35 -17.27
C SER A 13 -0.35 4.20 -17.28
N ARG A 14 -0.94 3.65 -16.23
CA ARG A 14 -2.38 3.33 -16.15
C ARG A 14 -3.08 3.89 -14.93
N LEU A 15 -2.32 4.39 -13.94
CA LEU A 15 -2.88 4.79 -12.64
C LEU A 15 -2.48 6.21 -12.27
N THR A 16 -3.32 6.82 -11.45
CA THR A 16 -3.01 8.00 -10.65
C THR A 16 -3.15 7.63 -9.17
N LEU A 17 -2.10 7.88 -8.40
CA LEU A 17 -2.10 7.73 -6.95
C LEU A 17 -2.18 9.14 -6.35
N ARG A 18 -3.29 9.46 -5.72
CA ARG A 18 -3.55 10.78 -5.14
C ARG A 18 -3.95 10.70 -3.67
N PRO A 19 -3.81 11.77 -2.89
CA PRO A 19 -4.41 11.83 -1.57
C PRO A 19 -5.91 11.53 -1.61
N PHE A 20 -6.43 10.92 -0.54
CA PHE A 20 -7.87 10.75 -0.37
C PHE A 20 -8.57 12.11 -0.19
N ARG A 21 -9.86 12.12 -0.53
CA ARG A 21 -10.78 13.24 -0.31
C ARG A 21 -12.05 12.71 0.35
N ARG A 22 -12.78 13.55 1.06
CA ARG A 22 -14.05 13.17 1.69
C ARG A 22 -15.08 12.64 0.69
N GLU A 23 -15.07 13.19 -0.51
CA GLU A 23 -15.94 12.83 -1.62
C GLU A 23 -15.72 11.39 -2.12
N ASP A 24 -14.57 10.78 -1.79
CA ASP A 24 -14.26 9.39 -2.15
C ASP A 24 -15.09 8.36 -1.33
N ALA A 25 -15.76 8.77 -0.27
CA ALA A 25 -16.44 7.85 0.67
C ALA A 25 -17.43 6.90 -0.01
N ALA A 26 -18.26 7.41 -0.92
CA ALA A 26 -19.24 6.59 -1.64
C ALA A 26 -18.57 5.57 -2.57
N ALA A 27 -17.51 5.97 -3.26
CA ALA A 27 -16.74 5.08 -4.13
C ALA A 27 -15.96 4.03 -3.32
N ASN A 28 -15.34 4.43 -2.20
CA ASN A 28 -14.67 3.50 -1.29
C ASN A 28 -15.62 2.45 -0.75
N PHE A 29 -16.78 2.88 -0.22
CA PHE A 29 -17.81 1.97 0.27
C PHE A 29 -18.22 0.96 -0.79
N LYS A 30 -18.53 1.43 -2.00
CA LYS A 30 -18.97 0.59 -3.12
C LYS A 30 -17.88 -0.39 -3.59
N ASN A 31 -16.64 0.07 -3.73
CA ASN A 31 -15.61 -0.63 -4.49
C ASN A 31 -14.75 -1.58 -3.65
N TRP A 32 -14.55 -1.31 -2.34
CA TRP A 32 -13.68 -2.15 -1.51
C TRP A 32 -14.00 -2.14 -0.02
N ASP A 33 -14.39 -1.02 0.57
CA ASP A 33 -14.43 -0.84 2.03
C ASP A 33 -15.58 -1.61 2.71
N SER A 34 -16.69 -1.84 1.99
CA SER A 34 -17.82 -2.67 2.46
C SER A 34 -17.71 -4.14 2.06
N ILE A 35 -16.67 -4.52 1.31
CA ILE A 35 -16.56 -5.85 0.70
C ILE A 35 -15.84 -6.82 1.65
N PRO A 36 -16.53 -7.88 2.16
CA PRO A 36 -15.96 -8.81 3.14
C PRO A 36 -14.66 -9.47 2.67
N GLN A 37 -14.54 -9.80 1.37
CA GLN A 37 -13.33 -10.40 0.80
C GLN A 37 -12.10 -9.50 0.87
N VAL A 38 -12.28 -8.18 0.84
CA VAL A 38 -11.18 -7.21 1.02
C VAL A 38 -10.81 -7.13 2.50
N ALA A 39 -11.80 -7.03 3.38
CA ALA A 39 -11.59 -6.96 4.82
C ALA A 39 -11.12 -8.27 5.45
N GLU A 40 -11.19 -9.40 4.73
CA GLU A 40 -10.75 -10.72 5.23
C GLU A 40 -9.28 -10.73 5.65
N PHE A 41 -8.45 -9.98 4.92
CA PHE A 41 -7.00 -9.90 5.16
C PHE A 41 -6.59 -8.56 5.78
N MET A 42 -7.52 -7.88 6.43
CA MET A 42 -7.31 -6.61 7.10
C MET A 42 -7.69 -6.69 8.57
N LEU A 43 -7.14 -5.80 9.39
CA LEU A 43 -7.43 -5.72 10.83
C LEU A 43 -8.70 -4.95 11.17
N TRP A 44 -9.50 -4.59 10.15
CA TRP A 44 -10.77 -3.87 10.29
C TRP A 44 -11.95 -4.66 9.72
N ASP A 45 -13.15 -4.36 10.20
CA ASP A 45 -14.38 -4.92 9.69
C ASP A 45 -14.90 -4.14 8.49
N PRO A 46 -15.64 -4.80 7.54
CA PRO A 46 -16.27 -4.10 6.43
C PRO A 46 -17.15 -2.96 6.91
N SER A 47 -17.05 -1.81 6.26
CA SER A 47 -17.95 -0.68 6.48
C SER A 47 -19.41 -1.09 6.20
N LYS A 48 -20.32 -0.67 7.07
CA LYS A 48 -21.74 -0.99 6.93
C LYS A 48 -22.50 0.13 6.21
N THR A 49 -21.97 1.33 6.26
CA THR A 49 -22.57 2.54 5.67
C THR A 49 -21.52 3.38 4.97
N ILE A 50 -21.94 4.32 4.14
CA ILE A 50 -21.05 5.32 3.53
C ILE A 50 -20.41 6.21 4.61
N ASP A 51 -21.14 6.47 5.71
CA ASP A 51 -20.61 7.26 6.82
C ASP A 51 -19.45 6.56 7.53
N ASP A 52 -19.44 5.22 7.62
CA ASP A 52 -18.31 4.46 8.14
C ASP A 52 -17.09 4.61 7.22
N SER A 53 -17.28 4.57 5.90
CA SER A 53 -16.20 4.81 4.92
C SER A 53 -15.72 6.26 4.96
N LEU A 54 -16.60 7.22 5.20
CA LEU A 54 -16.21 8.61 5.40
C LEU A 54 -15.38 8.77 6.66
N ALA A 55 -15.79 8.13 7.77
CA ALA A 55 -15.01 8.17 9.01
C ALA A 55 -13.59 7.60 8.84
N ARG A 56 -13.44 6.52 8.06
CA ARG A 56 -12.11 5.94 7.72
C ARG A 56 -11.27 6.91 6.89
N ILE A 57 -11.86 7.59 5.92
CA ILE A 57 -11.14 8.63 5.14
C ILE A 57 -10.73 9.79 6.05
N GLU A 58 -11.59 10.22 6.95
CA GLU A 58 -11.26 11.29 7.90
C GLU A 58 -10.14 10.88 8.87
N GLU A 59 -10.06 9.60 9.24
CA GLU A 59 -8.93 9.03 9.96
C GLU A 59 -7.65 9.13 9.11
N PHE A 60 -7.68 8.73 7.83
CA PHE A 60 -6.52 8.88 6.95
C PHE A 60 -6.05 10.33 6.86
N LEU A 61 -6.97 11.26 6.66
CA LEU A 61 -6.66 12.69 6.53
C LEU A 61 -6.13 13.32 7.81
N ARG A 62 -6.51 12.80 8.98
CA ARG A 62 -6.12 13.33 10.29
C ARG A 62 -4.88 12.67 10.87
N ASP A 63 -4.80 11.33 10.77
CA ASP A 63 -3.86 10.54 11.55
C ASP A 63 -2.75 9.90 10.70
N TYR A 64 -2.98 9.75 9.40
CA TYR A 64 -2.01 9.14 8.48
C TYR A 64 -1.47 10.21 7.52
N THR A 65 -0.67 11.12 8.05
CA THR A 65 -0.13 12.25 7.29
C THR A 65 1.40 12.16 7.14
N PRO A 66 2.01 12.85 6.17
CA PRO A 66 3.47 12.86 6.02
C PRO A 66 4.21 13.25 7.29
N GLU A 67 3.71 14.24 8.04
CA GLU A 67 4.33 14.70 9.30
C GLU A 67 4.35 13.61 10.37
N LYS A 68 3.45 12.63 10.28
CA LYS A 68 3.37 11.45 11.15
C LYS A 68 4.06 10.21 10.55
N GLY A 69 4.73 10.36 9.41
CA GLY A 69 5.41 9.26 8.71
C GLY A 69 4.49 8.36 7.89
N PHE A 70 3.40 8.91 7.34
CA PHE A 70 2.46 8.16 6.51
C PHE A 70 2.15 8.87 5.19
N TYR A 71 2.05 8.08 4.13
CA TYR A 71 1.66 8.48 2.78
C TYR A 71 0.57 7.54 2.30
N VAL A 72 -0.69 7.99 2.34
CA VAL A 72 -1.87 7.19 1.99
C VAL A 72 -2.47 7.66 0.70
N TYR A 73 -2.53 6.78 -0.29
CA TYR A 73 -3.00 7.09 -1.63
C TYR A 73 -4.27 6.33 -2.00
N ALA A 74 -5.24 7.04 -2.52
CA ALA A 74 -6.30 6.47 -3.34
C ALA A 74 -5.71 6.07 -4.70
N ILE A 75 -5.99 4.86 -5.16
CA ILE A 75 -5.60 4.36 -6.47
C ILE A 75 -6.76 4.59 -7.44
N THR A 76 -6.53 5.35 -8.51
CA THR A 76 -7.52 5.57 -9.58
C THR A 76 -6.93 5.18 -10.93
N GLU A 77 -7.77 4.83 -11.92
CA GLU A 77 -7.30 4.69 -13.31
C GLU A 77 -6.97 6.07 -13.89
N ALA A 78 -5.96 6.13 -14.75
CA ALA A 78 -5.55 7.36 -15.41
C ALA A 78 -6.72 7.97 -16.21
N GLY A 79 -7.01 9.23 -15.94
CA GLY A 79 -8.16 9.95 -16.54
C GLY A 79 -9.50 9.70 -15.86
N LEU A 80 -9.57 8.82 -14.85
CA LEU A 80 -10.74 8.62 -14.00
C LEU A 80 -10.39 9.03 -12.57
N ASP A 81 -11.41 9.43 -11.79
CA ASP A 81 -11.20 9.92 -10.41
C ASP A 81 -11.80 9.01 -9.34
N GLU A 82 -12.48 7.92 -9.74
CA GLU A 82 -13.11 6.96 -8.83
C GLU A 82 -12.05 6.02 -8.20
N PRO A 83 -11.87 6.00 -6.86
CA PRO A 83 -10.94 5.10 -6.21
C PRO A 83 -11.28 3.62 -6.39
N LEU A 84 -10.29 2.84 -6.77
CA LEU A 84 -10.35 1.38 -6.91
C LEU A 84 -9.76 0.64 -5.71
N GLY A 85 -9.07 1.35 -4.84
CA GLY A 85 -8.37 0.81 -3.69
C GLY A 85 -7.46 1.83 -3.06
N ALA A 86 -6.58 1.36 -2.18
CA ALA A 86 -5.61 2.19 -1.48
C ALA A 86 -4.23 1.53 -1.45
N VAL A 87 -3.20 2.35 -1.41
CA VAL A 87 -1.83 1.94 -1.09
C VAL A 87 -1.24 2.94 -0.11
N MET A 88 -0.53 2.44 0.88
CA MET A 88 0.08 3.25 1.94
C MET A 88 1.54 2.86 2.12
N LEU A 89 2.39 3.86 2.31
CA LEU A 89 3.70 3.74 2.93
C LEU A 89 3.59 4.41 4.30
N GLY A 90 3.86 3.68 5.35
CA GLY A 90 3.69 4.17 6.72
C GLY A 90 4.73 3.64 7.69
N TRP A 91 4.53 3.97 8.97
CA TRP A 91 5.44 3.65 10.06
C TRP A 91 6.91 3.97 9.71
N ILE A 92 7.10 5.14 9.09
CA ILE A 92 8.43 5.56 8.66
C ILE A 92 9.29 5.85 9.88
N ASP A 93 10.35 5.04 10.01
CA ASP A 93 11.43 5.26 10.96
C ASP A 93 12.50 6.13 10.30
N THR A 94 12.60 7.38 10.77
CA THR A 94 13.53 8.37 10.23
C THR A 94 14.97 8.16 10.67
N ASP A 95 15.19 7.41 11.75
CA ASP A 95 16.53 7.09 12.26
C ASP A 95 17.14 5.91 11.53
N HIS A 96 16.30 4.90 11.20
CA HIS A 96 16.71 3.70 10.47
C HIS A 96 16.37 3.74 8.97
N HIS A 97 15.73 4.81 8.49
CA HIS A 97 15.32 4.98 7.09
C HIS A 97 14.52 3.79 6.56
N SER A 98 13.54 3.35 7.31
CA SER A 98 12.68 2.22 6.95
C SER A 98 11.20 2.59 6.98
N GLY A 99 10.39 1.78 6.29
CA GLY A 99 8.93 1.96 6.27
C GLY A 99 8.23 0.67 5.89
N GLU A 100 6.90 0.68 5.97
CA GLU A 100 6.05 -0.47 5.72
C GLU A 100 4.95 -0.16 4.71
N LEU A 101 4.65 -1.11 3.83
CA LEU A 101 3.58 -1.02 2.84
C LEU A 101 2.32 -1.75 3.31
N VAL A 102 1.19 -1.08 3.12
CA VAL A 102 -0.13 -1.69 3.23
C VAL A 102 -0.93 -1.35 1.98
N TYR A 103 -1.72 -2.29 1.47
CA TYR A 103 -2.52 -2.06 0.29
C TYR A 103 -3.78 -2.93 0.24
N MET A 104 -4.79 -2.42 -0.44
CA MET A 104 -6.05 -3.08 -0.71
C MET A 104 -6.60 -2.65 -2.06
N LEU A 105 -7.29 -3.55 -2.76
CA LEU A 105 -7.82 -3.29 -4.08
C LEU A 105 -9.20 -3.92 -4.25
N SER A 106 -10.09 -3.18 -4.90
CA SER A 106 -11.39 -3.67 -5.35
C SER A 106 -11.26 -5.02 -6.06
N PRO A 107 -12.11 -6.02 -5.76
CA PRO A 107 -12.10 -7.30 -6.47
C PRO A 107 -12.21 -7.15 -7.99
N ALA A 108 -12.99 -6.15 -8.46
CA ALA A 108 -13.16 -5.88 -9.90
C ALA A 108 -11.87 -5.34 -10.57
N ALA A 109 -10.93 -4.81 -9.79
CA ALA A 109 -9.64 -4.30 -10.27
C ALA A 109 -8.48 -5.29 -10.09
N GLN A 110 -8.70 -6.40 -9.38
CA GLN A 110 -7.68 -7.44 -9.18
C GLN A 110 -7.35 -8.19 -10.48
N GLY A 111 -6.18 -8.85 -10.50
CA GLY A 111 -5.73 -9.64 -11.66
C GLY A 111 -5.20 -8.82 -12.83
N LYS A 112 -5.35 -7.49 -12.84
CA LYS A 112 -4.94 -6.58 -13.93
C LYS A 112 -3.51 -6.02 -13.77
N GLY A 113 -2.83 -6.36 -12.67
CA GLY A 113 -1.48 -5.84 -12.36
C GLY A 113 -1.47 -4.44 -11.74
N TYR A 114 -2.62 -3.85 -11.46
CA TYR A 114 -2.72 -2.49 -10.91
C TYR A 114 -2.02 -2.35 -9.54
N MET A 115 -2.18 -3.33 -8.64
CA MET A 115 -1.50 -3.23 -7.35
C MET A 115 0.01 -3.32 -7.47
N THR A 116 0.55 -4.17 -8.35
CA THR A 116 2.00 -4.22 -8.63
C THR A 116 2.49 -2.88 -9.14
N GLU A 117 1.76 -2.26 -10.08
CA GLU A 117 2.10 -0.94 -10.63
C GLU A 117 2.05 0.18 -9.57
N ALA A 118 1.03 0.17 -8.72
CA ALA A 118 0.88 1.14 -7.63
C ALA A 118 2.00 1.00 -6.58
N VAL A 119 2.30 -0.23 -6.15
CA VAL A 119 3.39 -0.51 -5.21
C VAL A 119 4.74 -0.12 -5.80
N SER A 120 5.01 -0.45 -7.08
CA SER A 120 6.27 -0.04 -7.74
C SER A 120 6.44 1.47 -7.76
N ALA A 121 5.39 2.25 -8.08
CA ALA A 121 5.44 3.70 -8.04
C ALA A 121 5.71 4.25 -6.63
N LEU A 122 5.13 3.61 -5.61
CA LEU A 122 5.35 4.01 -4.22
C LEU A 122 6.76 3.64 -3.73
N LEU A 123 7.34 2.53 -4.20
CA LEU A 123 8.75 2.19 -3.96
C LEU A 123 9.69 3.18 -4.64
N ASP A 124 9.39 3.63 -5.86
CA ASP A 124 10.15 4.67 -6.55
C ASP A 124 10.13 5.99 -5.74
N PHE A 125 9.00 6.35 -5.16
CA PHE A 125 8.90 7.49 -4.25
C PHE A 125 9.69 7.26 -2.94
N ALA A 126 9.55 6.09 -2.32
CA ALA A 126 10.20 5.74 -1.07
C ALA A 126 11.73 5.79 -1.17
N PHE A 127 12.30 5.17 -2.20
CA PHE A 127 13.76 5.11 -2.37
C PHE A 127 14.32 6.34 -3.09
N GLY A 128 13.64 6.78 -4.17
CA GLY A 128 14.13 7.86 -5.02
C GLY A 128 13.96 9.25 -4.43
N LYS A 129 12.83 9.49 -3.74
CA LYS A 129 12.49 10.81 -3.18
C LYS A 129 12.72 10.90 -1.67
N LEU A 130 12.11 10.02 -0.89
CA LEU A 130 12.23 10.04 0.57
C LEU A 130 13.60 9.58 1.06
N GLY A 131 14.31 8.77 0.28
CA GLY A 131 15.63 8.32 0.68
C GLY A 131 15.61 7.17 1.70
N LEU A 132 14.53 6.37 1.76
CA LEU A 132 14.51 5.16 2.60
C LEU A 132 15.61 4.18 2.19
N ASN A 133 16.04 3.36 3.12
CA ASN A 133 16.98 2.25 2.89
C ASN A 133 16.26 0.91 2.78
N ARG A 134 15.10 0.77 3.45
CA ARG A 134 14.34 -0.46 3.53
C ARG A 134 12.83 -0.19 3.49
N VAL A 135 12.11 -1.01 2.73
CA VAL A 135 10.65 -1.06 2.77
C VAL A 135 10.23 -2.51 2.96
N GLN A 136 9.37 -2.76 3.94
CA GLN A 136 8.81 -4.08 4.21
C GLN A 136 7.32 -4.11 3.98
N ALA A 137 6.78 -5.32 3.88
CA ALA A 137 5.35 -5.61 3.90
C ALA A 137 5.14 -7.03 4.41
N ASP A 138 3.98 -7.29 4.96
CA ASP A 138 3.59 -8.62 5.38
C ASP A 138 2.28 -9.07 4.72
N CYS A 139 2.00 -10.35 4.83
CA CYS A 139 0.71 -10.91 4.44
C CYS A 139 0.41 -12.18 5.22
N PHE A 140 -0.88 -12.41 5.45
CA PHE A 140 -1.34 -13.70 5.99
C PHE A 140 -0.93 -14.87 5.10
N LEU A 141 -0.58 -16.01 5.70
CA LEU A 141 -0.17 -17.22 4.95
C LEU A 141 -1.20 -17.63 3.90
N ARG A 142 -2.47 -17.40 4.21
CA ARG A 142 -3.63 -17.70 3.34
C ARG A 142 -3.91 -16.63 2.28
N ASN A 143 -3.04 -15.58 2.16
CA ASN A 143 -3.13 -14.54 1.13
C ASN A 143 -1.99 -14.61 0.08
N PRO A 144 -1.95 -15.62 -0.79
CA PRO A 144 -0.91 -15.74 -1.80
C PRO A 144 -0.97 -14.65 -2.87
N ALA A 145 -2.08 -13.92 -2.97
CA ALA A 145 -2.20 -12.81 -3.91
C ALA A 145 -1.34 -11.63 -3.47
N SER A 146 -1.34 -11.29 -2.18
CA SER A 146 -0.47 -10.26 -1.61
C SER A 146 1.00 -10.66 -1.75
N ALA A 147 1.38 -11.89 -1.41
CA ALA A 147 2.75 -12.38 -1.59
C ALA A 147 3.24 -12.23 -3.04
N ARG A 148 2.39 -12.54 -4.03
CA ARG A 148 2.74 -12.36 -5.45
C ARG A 148 2.94 -10.90 -5.86
N VAL A 149 2.21 -9.96 -5.27
CA VAL A 149 2.45 -8.52 -5.51
C VAL A 149 3.83 -8.13 -5.01
N MET A 150 4.16 -8.47 -3.76
CA MET A 150 5.46 -8.17 -3.16
C MET A 150 6.61 -8.75 -3.98
N GLN A 151 6.52 -10.03 -4.35
CA GLN A 151 7.53 -10.70 -5.19
C GLN A 151 7.71 -10.03 -6.57
N LYS A 152 6.61 -9.62 -7.23
CA LYS A 152 6.67 -8.92 -8.52
C LYS A 152 7.29 -7.52 -8.40
N CYS A 153 7.22 -6.90 -7.24
CA CYS A 153 7.89 -5.63 -6.95
C CYS A 153 9.34 -5.79 -6.49
N GLY A 154 9.90 -7.02 -6.54
CA GLY A 154 11.29 -7.29 -6.17
C GLY A 154 11.53 -7.48 -4.68
N MET A 155 10.48 -7.56 -3.87
CA MET A 155 10.62 -7.83 -2.44
C MET A 155 11.01 -9.29 -2.20
N LEU A 156 11.98 -9.52 -1.33
CA LEU A 156 12.47 -10.84 -0.95
C LEU A 156 11.77 -11.34 0.30
N TYR A 157 11.47 -12.63 0.33
CA TYR A 157 10.95 -13.29 1.53
C TYR A 157 12.02 -13.35 2.62
N GLU A 158 11.72 -12.86 3.80
CA GLU A 158 12.65 -12.83 4.94
C GLU A 158 12.27 -13.81 6.06
N GLY A 159 11.00 -14.20 6.16
CA GLY A 159 10.63 -15.17 7.18
C GLY A 159 9.15 -15.24 7.50
N LEU A 160 8.86 -16.14 8.44
CA LEU A 160 7.55 -16.35 9.04
C LEU A 160 7.53 -15.74 10.45
N MET A 161 6.62 -14.80 10.68
CA MET A 161 6.32 -14.27 12.02
C MET A 161 5.11 -14.99 12.58
N ARG A 162 5.34 -15.82 13.59
CA ARG A 162 4.27 -16.63 14.19
C ARG A 162 3.47 -15.82 15.19
N GLY A 163 2.14 -15.91 15.09
CA GLY A 163 1.21 -15.30 16.04
C GLY A 163 1.34 -13.77 16.11
N LEU A 164 1.71 -13.11 15.00
CA LEU A 164 2.00 -11.68 15.00
C LEU A 164 0.75 -10.84 15.21
N TYR A 165 -0.35 -11.18 14.55
CA TYR A 165 -1.61 -10.44 14.66
C TYR A 165 -2.72 -11.27 15.29
N LEU A 166 -3.53 -10.61 16.10
CA LEU A 166 -4.82 -11.15 16.54
C LEU A 166 -5.86 -10.83 15.45
N GLY A 167 -6.08 -11.82 14.59
CA GLY A 167 -7.11 -11.78 13.56
C GLY A 167 -8.49 -12.14 14.12
N LYS A 168 -9.47 -12.28 13.24
CA LYS A 168 -10.88 -12.56 13.61
C LYS A 168 -11.08 -13.96 14.23
N GLU A 169 -10.23 -14.91 13.87
CA GLU A 169 -10.32 -16.31 14.31
C GLU A 169 -9.22 -16.69 15.32
N GLY A 170 -8.41 -15.73 15.77
CA GLY A 170 -7.30 -15.94 16.70
C GLY A 170 -5.98 -15.36 16.18
N TYR A 171 -4.88 -15.77 16.82
CA TYR A 171 -3.56 -15.34 16.39
C TYR A 171 -3.20 -15.95 15.03
N GLU A 172 -2.70 -15.12 14.13
CA GLU A 172 -2.32 -15.50 12.78
C GLU A 172 -0.83 -15.29 12.52
N ASP A 173 -0.29 -16.18 11.72
CA ASP A 173 1.09 -16.13 11.23
C ASP A 173 1.15 -15.31 9.94
N LEU A 174 2.24 -14.56 9.75
CA LEU A 174 2.45 -13.73 8.57
C LEU A 174 3.79 -14.04 7.89
N PHE A 175 3.78 -14.05 6.57
CA PHE A 175 5.00 -13.95 5.77
C PHE A 175 5.46 -12.51 5.70
N VAL A 176 6.74 -12.28 5.96
CA VAL A 176 7.37 -10.96 5.84
C VAL A 176 8.24 -10.94 4.60
N TYR A 177 8.09 -9.88 3.83
CA TYR A 177 8.89 -9.55 2.66
C TYR A 177 9.50 -8.17 2.84
N ALA A 178 10.67 -7.95 2.25
CA ALA A 178 11.29 -6.63 2.23
C ALA A 178 12.09 -6.42 0.94
N ILE A 179 12.32 -5.15 0.63
CA ILE A 179 13.23 -4.71 -0.42
C ILE A 179 14.15 -3.64 0.15
N LEU A 180 15.44 -3.73 -0.18
CA LEU A 180 16.42 -2.71 0.17
C LEU A 180 16.58 -1.72 -0.99
N ARG A 181 17.11 -0.54 -0.69
CA ARG A 181 17.50 0.44 -1.72
C ARG A 181 18.41 -0.18 -2.78
N SER A 182 19.41 -0.98 -2.37
CA SER A 182 20.33 -1.65 -3.29
C SER A 182 19.65 -2.61 -4.26
N ASP A 183 18.59 -3.31 -3.80
CA ASP A 183 17.80 -4.21 -4.65
C ASP A 183 16.99 -3.41 -5.67
N TRP A 184 16.38 -2.31 -5.23
CA TRP A 184 15.63 -1.40 -6.08
C TRP A 184 16.53 -0.75 -7.13
N GLU A 185 17.71 -0.24 -6.76
CA GLU A 185 18.71 0.33 -7.68
C GLU A 185 19.13 -0.69 -8.75
N PHE A 186 19.40 -1.94 -8.35
CA PHE A 186 19.73 -3.02 -9.27
C PHE A 186 18.60 -3.33 -10.27
N ILE A 187 17.34 -3.33 -9.80
CA ILE A 187 16.16 -3.53 -10.68
C ILE A 187 16.08 -2.39 -11.69
N LYS A 188 16.21 -1.14 -11.26
CA LYS A 188 16.14 0.04 -12.14
C LYS A 188 17.25 0.07 -13.19
N GLU A 189 18.47 -0.29 -12.84
CA GLU A 189 19.56 -0.41 -13.80
C GLU A 189 19.27 -1.44 -14.88
N ARG A 190 18.67 -2.57 -14.53
CA ARG A 190 18.30 -3.61 -15.51
C ARG A 190 17.16 -3.18 -16.42
N GLU A 191 16.18 -2.44 -15.92
CA GLU A 191 15.10 -1.88 -16.73
C GLU A 191 15.65 -0.93 -17.80
N LEU A 192 16.65 -0.10 -17.48
CA LEU A 192 17.30 0.83 -18.41
C LEU A 192 18.13 0.13 -19.51
N HIS A 193 18.65 -1.06 -19.26
CA HIS A 193 19.48 -1.81 -20.22
C HIS A 193 18.68 -2.79 -21.10
N HIS A 194 17.37 -2.93 -20.89
CA HIS A 194 16.50 -3.84 -21.65
C HIS A 194 15.52 -3.10 -22.60
N VAL A 195 15.76 -1.79 -22.84
CA VAL A 195 15.04 -0.95 -23.81
C VAL A 195 15.77 -0.83 -25.13
#